data_5be97072a780e2dd14a03a1accfa80b8
#
_entry.id   5be97072a780e2dd14a03a1accfa80b8
#
_cell.length_a   1.000
_cell.length_b   1.000
_cell.length_c   1.000
_cell.angle_alpha   90.00
_cell.angle_beta   90.00
_cell.angle_gamma   90.00
#
_symmetry.space_group_name_H-M   'P 1'
#
loop_
_entity.id
_entity.type
_entity.pdbx_description
1 polymer ?
#
loop_
_entity_poly.entity_id
_entity_poly.type
_entity_poly.pdbx_seq_one_letter_code
_entity_poly.pdbx_strand_id
1 'polypeptide(L)'
;NSKDIDPLIKAAKKNKVIIKEAFMVRHHPQWQWIKKFIKSGNIGKITNISSVFSYNNKDPKNIRNIQKYGGGAIYDIGCYPTVISRYLLDKEPKKLVASNFKDKNFKTDVLSSVLMDFGGIYSSFTVATQSNKSQQVFILGTKKSIVIENPFNAEPKKSTNIVIYNGNSIYRKDNTIKTFPPIDQYEVQVTAFSDHLLKKTKVD
;
A
#
# COMPACT_ATOMS: atom_id res chain seq x y z
N ASN A 1 7.27 6.50 -15.65
CA ASN A 1 7.28 7.70 -14.81
C ASN A 1 6.03 8.56 -15.10
N SER A 2 5.81 9.68 -14.36
CA SER A 2 4.61 10.52 -14.53
C SER A 2 4.44 11.07 -15.95
N LYS A 3 5.52 11.37 -16.65
CA LYS A 3 5.48 11.87 -18.03
C LYS A 3 4.97 10.83 -19.03
N ASP A 4 5.14 9.54 -18.75
CA ASP A 4 4.67 8.44 -19.59
C ASP A 4 3.17 8.24 -19.50
N ILE A 5 2.52 8.78 -18.46
CA ILE A 5 1.07 8.65 -18.23
C ILE A 5 0.30 9.72 -19.03
N ASP A 6 0.87 10.90 -19.26
CA ASP A 6 0.18 11.99 -19.95
C ASP A 6 -0.34 11.60 -21.35
N PRO A 7 0.42 10.90 -22.22
CA PRO A 7 -0.08 10.42 -23.50
C PRO A 7 -1.26 9.46 -23.35
N LEU A 8 -1.23 8.58 -22.33
CA LEU A 8 -2.32 7.62 -22.05
C LEU A 8 -3.60 8.34 -21.64
N ILE A 9 -3.50 9.34 -20.76
CA ILE A 9 -4.63 10.17 -20.33
C ILE A 9 -5.23 10.93 -21.53
N LYS A 10 -4.39 11.51 -22.38
CA LYS A 10 -4.84 12.18 -23.61
C LYS A 10 -5.57 11.23 -24.56
N ALA A 11 -4.99 10.03 -24.77
CA ALA A 11 -5.61 9.01 -25.62
C ALA A 11 -6.96 8.54 -25.05
N ALA A 12 -7.04 8.30 -23.75
CA ALA A 12 -8.29 7.91 -23.07
C ALA A 12 -9.38 8.98 -23.24
N LYS A 13 -9.05 10.25 -23.03
CA LYS A 13 -9.98 11.38 -23.24
C LYS A 13 -10.45 11.48 -24.68
N LYS A 14 -9.53 11.39 -25.65
CA LYS A 14 -9.84 11.45 -27.09
C LYS A 14 -10.80 10.35 -27.51
N ASN A 15 -10.59 9.14 -27.02
CA ASN A 15 -11.40 7.97 -27.36
C ASN A 15 -12.59 7.73 -26.43
N LYS A 16 -12.85 8.65 -25.47
CA LYS A 16 -13.97 8.56 -24.50
C LYS A 16 -13.97 7.25 -23.71
N VAL A 17 -12.78 6.72 -23.37
CA VAL A 17 -12.61 5.52 -22.54
C VAL A 17 -12.07 5.90 -21.16
N ILE A 18 -12.33 5.05 -20.17
CA ILE A 18 -11.84 5.23 -18.81
C ILE A 18 -10.56 4.40 -18.65
N ILE A 19 -9.53 5.03 -18.13
CA ILE A 19 -8.30 4.37 -17.69
C ILE A 19 -8.18 4.52 -16.17
N LYS A 20 -7.84 3.44 -15.47
CA LYS A 20 -7.63 3.44 -14.03
C LYS A 20 -6.46 2.55 -13.65
N GLU A 21 -5.66 2.99 -12.70
CA GLU A 21 -4.59 2.17 -12.14
C GLU A 21 -5.16 1.12 -11.18
N ALA A 22 -4.70 -0.12 -11.32
CA ALA A 22 -5.26 -1.28 -10.63
C ALA A 22 -4.59 -1.50 -9.27
N PHE A 23 -4.88 -0.66 -8.28
CA PHE A 23 -4.46 -0.86 -6.89
C PHE A 23 -5.49 -1.66 -6.10
N MET A 24 -5.44 -3.00 -6.22
CA MET A 24 -6.37 -3.94 -5.61
C MET A 24 -6.50 -3.80 -4.08
N VAL A 25 -5.43 -3.40 -3.39
CA VAL A 25 -5.41 -3.24 -1.93
C VAL A 25 -6.48 -2.25 -1.44
N ARG A 26 -6.79 -1.20 -2.20
CA ARG A 26 -7.82 -0.22 -1.83
C ARG A 26 -9.22 -0.81 -1.79
N HIS A 27 -9.44 -1.92 -2.51
CA HIS A 27 -10.72 -2.62 -2.59
C HIS A 27 -10.87 -3.71 -1.51
N HIS A 28 -9.78 -4.11 -0.84
CA HIS A 28 -9.84 -5.09 0.23
C HIS A 28 -10.58 -4.52 1.45
N PRO A 29 -11.56 -5.25 2.04
CA PRO A 29 -12.38 -4.75 3.17
C PRO A 29 -11.57 -4.29 4.37
N GLN A 30 -10.39 -4.90 4.65
CA GLN A 30 -9.54 -4.45 5.76
C GLN A 30 -9.13 -2.98 5.62
N TRP A 31 -8.74 -2.53 4.43
CA TRP A 31 -8.30 -1.16 4.21
C TRP A 31 -9.46 -0.15 4.23
N GLN A 32 -10.62 -0.55 3.71
CA GLN A 32 -11.84 0.25 3.80
C GLN A 32 -12.30 0.42 5.25
N TRP A 33 -12.22 -0.66 6.04
CA TRP A 33 -12.55 -0.63 7.45
C TRP A 33 -11.56 0.25 8.23
N ILE A 34 -10.25 0.10 8.01
CA ILE A 34 -9.21 0.92 8.65
C ILE A 34 -9.45 2.41 8.36
N LYS A 35 -9.74 2.77 7.12
CA LYS A 35 -10.03 4.16 6.76
C LYS A 35 -11.25 4.70 7.51
N LYS A 36 -12.32 3.92 7.62
CA LYS A 36 -13.51 4.27 8.41
C LYS A 36 -13.17 4.39 9.90
N PHE A 37 -12.37 3.48 10.44
CA PHE A 37 -11.94 3.48 11.84
C PHE A 37 -11.08 4.70 12.18
N ILE A 38 -10.22 5.14 11.27
CA ILE A 38 -9.45 6.38 11.39
C ILE A 38 -10.40 7.59 11.37
N LYS A 39 -11.31 7.66 10.39
CA LYS A 39 -12.25 8.78 10.23
C LYS A 39 -13.22 8.93 11.40
N SER A 40 -13.57 7.84 12.09
CA SER A 40 -14.41 7.89 13.30
C SER A 40 -13.69 8.43 14.55
N GLY A 41 -12.38 8.71 14.46
CA GLY A 41 -11.58 9.21 15.58
C GLY A 41 -11.22 8.17 16.64
N ASN A 42 -11.54 6.89 16.42
CA ASN A 42 -11.25 5.82 17.37
C ASN A 42 -9.75 5.60 17.62
N ILE A 43 -8.90 5.83 16.61
CA ILE A 43 -7.44 5.73 16.74
C ILE A 43 -6.82 6.98 17.37
N GLY A 44 -7.58 8.08 17.48
CA GLY A 44 -7.06 9.41 17.81
C GLY A 44 -6.44 10.09 16.58
N LYS A 45 -5.46 10.96 16.80
CA LYS A 45 -4.68 11.56 15.71
C LYS A 45 -3.60 10.58 15.29
N ILE A 46 -3.48 10.30 13.98
CA ILE A 46 -2.37 9.49 13.46
C ILE A 46 -1.08 10.31 13.61
N THR A 47 -0.03 9.67 14.09
CA THR A 47 1.32 10.23 14.23
C THR A 47 2.32 9.57 13.30
N ASN A 48 2.17 8.23 13.09
CA ASN A 48 3.10 7.46 12.26
C ASN A 48 2.38 6.32 11.52
N ILE A 49 2.88 6.01 10.30
CA ILE A 49 2.60 4.79 9.56
C ILE A 49 3.94 4.17 9.19
N SER A 50 4.20 2.93 9.61
CA SER A 50 5.42 2.19 9.28
C SER A 50 5.10 0.94 8.48
N SER A 51 5.87 0.65 7.42
CA SER A 51 5.61 -0.49 6.56
C SER A 51 6.88 -1.23 6.18
N VAL A 52 6.76 -2.54 6.05
CA VAL A 52 7.77 -3.40 5.44
C VAL A 52 7.09 -4.22 4.35
N PHE A 53 7.74 -4.32 3.19
CA PHE A 53 7.33 -5.26 2.15
C PHE A 53 8.57 -5.82 1.45
N SER A 54 8.73 -7.13 1.47
CA SER A 54 9.89 -7.78 0.87
C SER A 54 9.58 -9.15 0.32
N TYR A 55 10.36 -9.54 -0.67
CA TYR A 55 10.42 -10.89 -1.22
C TYR A 55 11.81 -11.14 -1.80
N ASN A 56 12.08 -12.38 -2.25
CA ASN A 56 13.35 -12.73 -2.88
C ASN A 56 13.14 -13.17 -4.32
N ASN A 57 13.67 -12.38 -5.26
CA ASN A 57 13.69 -12.69 -6.69
C ASN A 57 15.02 -12.25 -7.29
N LYS A 58 15.81 -13.22 -7.75
CA LYS A 58 17.11 -13.01 -8.42
C LYS A 58 17.13 -13.52 -9.85
N ASP A 59 15.96 -13.81 -10.43
CA ASP A 59 15.86 -14.22 -11.82
C ASP A 59 16.18 -13.04 -12.77
N PRO A 60 17.28 -13.12 -13.57
CA PRO A 60 17.66 -12.04 -14.47
C PRO A 60 16.70 -11.82 -15.63
N LYS A 61 15.81 -12.77 -15.92
CA LYS A 61 14.78 -12.66 -16.96
C LYS A 61 13.51 -11.99 -16.44
N ASN A 62 13.33 -11.88 -15.13
CA ASN A 62 12.17 -11.22 -14.56
C ASN A 62 12.23 -9.72 -14.78
N ILE A 63 11.14 -9.11 -15.27
CA ILE A 63 11.05 -7.68 -15.58
C ILE A 63 11.38 -6.78 -14.37
N ARG A 64 11.17 -7.27 -13.17
CA ARG A 64 11.46 -6.56 -11.90
C ARG A 64 12.95 -6.35 -11.66
N ASN A 65 13.81 -7.15 -12.33
CA ASN A 65 15.25 -7.05 -12.28
C ASN A 65 15.83 -6.35 -13.53
N ILE A 66 14.99 -5.84 -14.44
CA ILE A 66 15.42 -5.21 -15.69
C ILE A 66 15.17 -3.70 -15.60
N GLN A 67 16.25 -2.92 -15.48
CA GLN A 67 16.21 -1.47 -15.31
C GLN A 67 15.42 -0.75 -16.42
N LYS A 68 15.60 -1.13 -17.67
CA LYS A 68 14.91 -0.50 -18.81
C LYS A 68 13.39 -0.65 -18.80
N TYR A 69 12.88 -1.61 -18.05
CA TYR A 69 11.45 -1.83 -17.88
C TYR A 69 10.89 -1.22 -16.59
N GLY A 70 11.70 -0.40 -15.90
CA GLY A 70 11.30 0.19 -14.62
C GLY A 70 11.35 -0.80 -13.45
N GLY A 71 12.23 -1.82 -13.54
CA GLY A 71 12.45 -2.75 -12.43
C GLY A 71 13.04 -2.05 -11.20
N GLY A 72 12.90 -2.69 -10.05
CA GLY A 72 13.40 -2.22 -8.76
C GLY A 72 12.34 -2.24 -7.67
N ALA A 73 12.78 -2.24 -6.42
CA ALA A 73 11.92 -2.38 -5.26
C ALA A 73 10.91 -1.21 -5.10
N ILE A 74 11.33 0.01 -5.40
CA ILE A 74 10.46 1.20 -5.30
C ILE A 74 9.27 1.10 -6.26
N TYR A 75 9.51 0.79 -7.52
CA TYR A 75 8.42 0.72 -8.51
C TYR A 75 7.54 -0.51 -8.31
N ASP A 76 8.13 -1.67 -7.99
CA ASP A 76 7.37 -2.91 -7.88
C ASP A 76 6.54 -2.99 -6.59
N ILE A 77 7.13 -2.68 -5.45
CA ILE A 77 6.48 -2.85 -4.14
C ILE A 77 6.48 -1.61 -3.25
N GLY A 78 7.30 -0.58 -3.51
CA GLY A 78 7.27 0.69 -2.78
C GLY A 78 6.02 1.54 -3.10
N CYS A 79 5.37 1.28 -4.22
CA CYS A 79 4.11 1.89 -4.59
C CYS A 79 2.98 1.56 -3.60
N TYR A 80 2.95 0.36 -3.00
CA TYR A 80 1.91 -0.07 -2.05
C TYR A 80 1.89 0.77 -0.77
N PRO A 81 2.98 0.87 0.02
CA PRO A 81 2.99 1.71 1.22
C PRO A 81 2.79 3.19 0.89
N THR A 82 3.25 3.67 -0.28
CA THR A 82 3.00 5.02 -0.74
C THR A 82 1.51 5.28 -0.95
N VAL A 83 0.83 4.41 -1.69
CA VAL A 83 -0.61 4.52 -1.97
C VAL A 83 -1.42 4.42 -0.68
N ILE A 84 -1.10 3.47 0.21
CA ILE A 84 -1.83 3.27 1.46
C ILE A 84 -1.69 4.49 2.38
N SER A 85 -0.50 5.06 2.50
CA SER A 85 -0.31 6.27 3.32
C SER A 85 -1.13 7.44 2.80
N ARG A 86 -1.10 7.70 1.48
CA ARG A 86 -1.93 8.72 0.83
C ARG A 86 -3.43 8.45 1.00
N TYR A 87 -3.84 7.19 0.83
CA TYR A 87 -5.23 6.75 0.96
C TYR A 87 -5.78 6.95 2.38
N LEU A 88 -5.00 6.60 3.41
CA LEU A 88 -5.43 6.73 4.79
C LEU A 88 -5.46 8.17 5.28
N LEU A 89 -4.49 8.97 4.86
CA LEU A 89 -4.32 10.35 5.31
C LEU A 89 -5.12 11.36 4.48
N ASP A 90 -5.61 10.99 3.29
CA ASP A 90 -6.21 11.90 2.30
C ASP A 90 -5.34 13.15 2.06
N LYS A 91 -4.00 12.95 1.98
CA LYS A 91 -2.98 14.02 1.86
C LYS A 91 -1.85 13.58 0.94
N GLU A 92 -1.15 14.58 0.39
CA GLU A 92 0.12 14.39 -0.28
C GLU A 92 1.29 14.66 0.67
N PRO A 93 2.43 13.94 0.55
CA PRO A 93 3.62 14.23 1.34
C PRO A 93 4.22 15.57 0.93
N LYS A 94 4.61 16.38 1.91
CA LYS A 94 5.27 17.68 1.71
C LYS A 94 6.77 17.54 1.48
N LYS A 95 7.37 16.53 2.09
CA LYS A 95 8.80 16.21 1.98
C LYS A 95 8.98 14.70 1.96
N LEU A 96 10.03 14.25 1.32
CA LEU A 96 10.46 12.86 1.38
C LEU A 96 11.99 12.76 1.41
N VAL A 97 12.48 11.73 2.09
CA VAL A 97 13.88 11.31 2.09
C VAL A 97 13.92 9.83 1.76
N ALA A 98 14.82 9.42 0.87
CA ALA A 98 14.99 8.04 0.47
C ALA A 98 16.46 7.63 0.44
N SER A 99 16.72 6.38 0.79
CA SER A 99 18.02 5.72 0.63
C SER A 99 17.81 4.42 -0.12
N ASN A 100 18.63 4.20 -1.15
CA ASN A 100 18.51 3.05 -2.03
C ASN A 100 19.83 2.28 -2.10
N PHE A 101 19.75 0.96 -2.09
CA PHE A 101 20.84 0.08 -2.43
C PHE A 101 20.53 -0.62 -3.76
N LYS A 102 21.45 -0.51 -4.73
CA LYS A 102 21.30 -1.11 -6.07
C LYS A 102 22.09 -2.39 -6.18
N ASP A 103 21.50 -3.39 -6.83
CA ASP A 103 22.22 -4.59 -7.24
C ASP A 103 23.27 -4.27 -8.28
N LYS A 104 24.47 -4.85 -8.15
CA LYS A 104 25.61 -4.60 -9.04
C LYS A 104 25.38 -5.11 -10.47
N ASN A 105 24.61 -6.19 -10.63
CA ASN A 105 24.34 -6.82 -11.91
C ASN A 105 23.10 -6.23 -12.60
N PHE A 106 21.99 -6.13 -11.85
CA PHE A 106 20.70 -5.66 -12.38
C PHE A 106 20.62 -4.14 -12.53
N LYS A 107 21.43 -3.39 -11.75
CA LYS A 107 21.40 -1.92 -11.68
C LYS A 107 20.06 -1.34 -11.18
N THR A 108 19.13 -2.20 -10.76
CA THR A 108 17.87 -1.83 -10.10
C THR A 108 18.09 -1.67 -8.60
N ASP A 109 17.27 -0.87 -7.94
CA ASP A 109 17.21 -0.82 -6.48
C ASP A 109 16.60 -2.12 -5.95
N VAL A 110 17.32 -2.80 -5.06
CA VAL A 110 16.89 -4.07 -4.45
C VAL A 110 16.57 -3.93 -2.97
N LEU A 111 16.93 -2.80 -2.39
CA LEU A 111 16.56 -2.38 -1.03
C LEU A 111 16.38 -0.87 -1.04
N SER A 112 15.25 -0.40 -0.55
CA SER A 112 14.97 1.03 -0.46
C SER A 112 14.22 1.34 0.82
N SER A 113 14.66 2.39 1.53
CA SER A 113 13.97 2.93 2.69
C SER A 113 13.56 4.37 2.41
N VAL A 114 12.32 4.69 2.76
CA VAL A 114 11.72 6.00 2.49
C VAL A 114 11.05 6.54 3.74
N LEU A 115 11.23 7.84 3.98
CA LEU A 115 10.47 8.63 4.97
C LEU A 115 9.71 9.72 4.25
N MET A 116 8.41 9.80 4.46
CA MET A 116 7.50 10.81 3.92
C MET A 116 6.91 11.64 5.06
N ASP A 117 6.98 12.96 4.96
CA ASP A 117 6.36 13.91 5.89
C ASP A 117 5.07 14.47 5.28
N PHE A 118 3.94 14.19 5.92
CA PHE A 118 2.61 14.69 5.56
C PHE A 118 2.19 15.95 6.37
N GLY A 119 3.16 16.67 6.91
CA GLY A 119 2.91 17.85 7.73
C GLY A 119 2.67 17.51 9.20
N GLY A 120 3.65 16.85 9.82
CA GLY A 120 3.63 16.39 11.21
C GLY A 120 3.07 14.98 11.41
N ILE A 121 2.71 14.29 10.32
CA ILE A 121 2.45 12.85 10.31
C ILE A 121 3.54 12.22 9.45
N TYR A 122 4.25 11.25 9.98
CA TYR A 122 5.32 10.58 9.26
C TYR A 122 4.86 9.21 8.74
N SER A 123 5.20 8.92 7.49
CA SER A 123 5.09 7.57 6.97
C SER A 123 6.46 7.09 6.52
N SER A 124 6.87 5.93 7.00
CA SER A 124 8.14 5.30 6.62
C SER A 124 7.92 3.89 6.10
N PHE A 125 8.74 3.50 5.14
CA PHE A 125 8.72 2.11 4.69
C PHE A 125 10.10 1.64 4.25
N THR A 126 10.30 0.33 4.37
CA THR A 126 11.43 -0.39 3.77
C THR A 126 10.88 -1.46 2.84
N VAL A 127 11.39 -1.48 1.60
CA VAL A 127 11.02 -2.46 0.59
C VAL A 127 12.27 -3.14 0.03
N ALA A 128 12.19 -4.46 -0.18
CA ALA A 128 13.32 -5.23 -0.68
C ALA A 128 12.86 -6.36 -1.62
N THR A 129 13.57 -6.53 -2.75
CA THR A 129 13.32 -7.59 -3.72
C THR A 129 14.29 -8.76 -3.62
N GLN A 130 15.25 -8.69 -2.71
CA GLN A 130 16.23 -9.75 -2.46
C GLN A 130 16.38 -10.05 -0.95
N SER A 131 15.25 -10.03 -0.23
CA SER A 131 15.19 -10.37 1.20
C SER A 131 14.17 -11.46 1.45
N ASN A 132 14.10 -11.96 2.69
CA ASN A 132 13.06 -12.90 3.07
C ASN A 132 11.65 -12.29 2.84
N LYS A 133 10.68 -13.15 2.52
CA LYS A 133 9.28 -12.69 2.34
C LYS A 133 8.75 -12.12 3.65
N SER A 134 8.32 -10.87 3.60
CA SER A 134 7.69 -10.21 4.75
C SER A 134 6.77 -9.10 4.26
N GLN A 135 5.65 -8.90 4.95
CA GLN A 135 4.80 -7.74 4.77
C GLN A 135 4.15 -7.38 6.11
N GLN A 136 4.17 -6.12 6.45
CA GLN A 136 3.48 -5.62 7.64
C GLN A 136 3.24 -4.12 7.49
N VAL A 137 2.13 -3.64 8.07
CA VAL A 137 1.91 -2.21 8.29
C VAL A 137 1.54 -1.99 9.75
N PHE A 138 2.17 -0.99 10.35
CA PHE A 138 1.88 -0.50 11.68
C PHE A 138 1.38 0.94 11.60
N ILE A 139 0.23 1.24 12.20
CA ILE A 139 -0.35 2.59 12.28
C ILE A 139 -0.39 3.00 13.74
N LEU A 140 0.27 4.10 14.07
CA LEU A 140 0.32 4.65 15.42
C LEU A 140 -0.58 5.89 15.51
N GLY A 141 -1.54 5.85 16.38
CA GLY A 141 -2.38 6.99 16.76
C GLY A 141 -2.19 7.40 18.22
N THR A 142 -2.78 8.53 18.60
CA THR A 142 -2.66 9.05 19.98
C THR A 142 -3.50 8.30 21.01
N LYS A 143 -4.46 7.47 20.57
CA LYS A 143 -5.30 6.65 21.46
C LYS A 143 -5.04 5.16 21.27
N LYS A 144 -4.87 4.71 20.04
CA LYS A 144 -4.71 3.30 19.69
C LYS A 144 -3.65 3.12 18.62
N SER A 145 -3.17 1.89 18.46
CA SER A 145 -2.35 1.51 17.31
C SER A 145 -2.91 0.25 16.64
N ILE A 146 -2.59 0.09 15.36
CA ILE A 146 -3.08 -1.02 14.53
C ILE A 146 -1.87 -1.71 13.90
N VAL A 147 -1.85 -3.04 13.93
CA VAL A 147 -0.95 -3.89 13.15
C VAL A 147 -1.76 -4.64 12.11
N ILE A 148 -1.30 -4.58 10.86
CA ILE A 148 -1.84 -5.34 9.73
C ILE A 148 -0.76 -6.32 9.29
N GLU A 149 -1.02 -7.63 9.44
CA GLU A 149 -0.03 -8.68 9.13
C GLU A 149 0.01 -9.03 7.65
N ASN A 150 -1.13 -8.97 6.97
CA ASN A 150 -1.25 -9.24 5.54
C ASN A 150 -1.78 -8.01 4.79
N PRO A 151 -1.00 -6.91 4.74
CA PRO A 151 -1.50 -5.63 4.23
C PRO A 151 -1.71 -5.59 2.72
N PHE A 152 -0.88 -6.27 1.93
CA PHE A 152 -0.81 -6.07 0.48
C PHE A 152 -1.24 -7.31 -0.30
N ASN A 153 -0.67 -8.46 0.00
CA ASN A 153 -0.94 -9.73 -0.67
C ASN A 153 -1.75 -10.65 0.27
N ALA A 154 -3.02 -10.28 0.51
CA ALA A 154 -3.96 -11.14 1.20
C ALA A 154 -4.27 -12.38 0.34
N GLU A 155 -4.19 -13.57 0.94
CA GLU A 155 -4.53 -14.81 0.23
C GLU A 155 -6.06 -14.89 0.03
N PRO A 156 -6.55 -15.09 -1.21
CA PRO A 156 -8.00 -15.06 -1.50
C PRO A 156 -8.84 -16.06 -0.71
N LYS A 157 -8.22 -17.17 -0.30
CA LYS A 157 -8.90 -18.28 0.41
C LYS A 157 -8.68 -18.28 1.92
N LYS A 158 -8.00 -17.26 2.46
CA LYS A 158 -7.73 -17.13 3.90
C LYS A 158 -8.28 -15.85 4.47
N SER A 159 -8.74 -15.93 5.71
CA SER A 159 -9.12 -14.74 6.47
C SER A 159 -7.89 -13.87 6.75
N THR A 160 -8.09 -12.56 6.81
CA THR A 160 -7.06 -11.61 7.24
C THR A 160 -7.43 -10.99 8.58
N ASN A 161 -6.41 -10.70 9.40
CA ASN A 161 -6.58 -10.12 10.70
C ASN A 161 -5.85 -8.78 10.79
N ILE A 162 -6.44 -7.87 11.53
CA ILE A 162 -5.77 -6.69 12.06
C ILE A 162 -5.85 -6.74 13.58
N VAL A 163 -4.76 -6.34 14.24
CA VAL A 163 -4.67 -6.27 15.69
C VAL A 163 -4.72 -4.81 16.12
N ILE A 164 -5.64 -4.47 17.00
CA ILE A 164 -5.86 -3.13 17.53
C ILE A 164 -5.41 -3.12 18.97
N TYR A 165 -4.45 -2.27 19.32
CA TYR A 165 -3.95 -2.10 20.69
C TYR A 165 -4.53 -0.83 21.29
N ASN A 166 -5.06 -0.94 22.50
CA ASN A 166 -5.75 0.17 23.19
C ASN A 166 -4.81 1.18 23.87
N GLY A 167 -3.50 0.89 23.90
CA GLY A 167 -2.49 1.81 24.40
C GLY A 167 -2.32 1.84 25.93
N ASN A 168 -3.05 1.05 26.67
CA ASN A 168 -2.99 1.03 28.15
C ASN A 168 -1.77 0.26 28.69
N SER A 169 -1.05 -0.46 27.84
CA SER A 169 0.11 -1.25 28.23
C SER A 169 1.16 -1.31 27.12
N ILE A 170 2.41 -1.03 27.47
CA ILE A 170 3.56 -1.23 26.56
C ILE A 170 3.78 -2.71 26.19
N TYR A 171 3.28 -3.63 27.00
CA TYR A 171 3.35 -5.08 26.74
C TYR A 171 2.30 -5.60 25.77
N ARG A 172 1.48 -4.70 25.19
CA ARG A 172 0.46 -5.02 24.17
C ARG A 172 -0.54 -6.11 24.58
N LYS A 173 -0.81 -6.28 25.89
CA LYS A 173 -1.75 -7.27 26.42
C LYS A 173 -3.21 -6.90 26.19
N ASP A 174 -3.49 -5.61 26.02
CA ASP A 174 -4.82 -5.06 25.79
C ASP A 174 -5.03 -4.85 24.29
N ASN A 175 -5.49 -5.87 23.62
CA ASN A 175 -5.71 -5.85 22.18
C ASN A 175 -7.07 -6.44 21.79
N THR A 176 -7.52 -6.08 20.59
CA THR A 176 -8.69 -6.62 19.92
C THR A 176 -8.31 -7.04 18.52
N ILE A 177 -8.74 -8.22 18.10
CA ILE A 177 -8.53 -8.72 16.74
C ILE A 177 -9.79 -8.48 15.91
N LYS A 178 -9.64 -7.83 14.78
CA LYS A 178 -10.68 -7.71 13.76
C LYS A 178 -10.34 -8.63 12.60
N THR A 179 -11.20 -9.62 12.39
CA THR A 179 -11.07 -10.61 11.31
C THR A 179 -11.93 -10.21 10.11
N PHE A 180 -11.40 -10.43 8.93
CA PHE A 180 -12.10 -10.29 7.64
C PHE A 180 -12.15 -11.66 6.96
N PRO A 181 -13.31 -12.04 6.40
CA PRO A 181 -13.45 -13.32 5.72
C PRO A 181 -12.55 -13.41 4.48
N PRO A 182 -12.30 -14.61 3.97
CA PRO A 182 -11.62 -14.80 2.69
C PRO A 182 -12.28 -13.98 1.58
N ILE A 183 -11.46 -13.28 0.80
CA ILE A 183 -11.93 -12.48 -0.33
C ILE A 183 -10.81 -12.31 -1.36
N ASP A 184 -11.17 -12.41 -2.62
CA ASP A 184 -10.26 -12.06 -3.71
C ASP A 184 -10.34 -10.55 -3.99
N GLN A 185 -9.32 -9.81 -3.58
CA GLN A 185 -9.25 -8.35 -3.76
C GLN A 185 -9.18 -7.94 -5.24
N TYR A 186 -8.72 -8.81 -6.13
CA TYR A 186 -8.69 -8.55 -7.57
C TYR A 186 -10.10 -8.66 -8.16
N GLU A 187 -10.86 -9.68 -7.77
CA GLU A 187 -12.27 -9.81 -8.15
C GLU A 187 -13.08 -8.59 -7.69
N VAL A 188 -12.92 -8.18 -6.43
CA VAL A 188 -13.59 -6.99 -5.89
C VAL A 188 -13.23 -5.75 -6.68
N GLN A 189 -11.95 -5.57 -7.05
CA GLN A 189 -11.50 -4.44 -7.85
C GLN A 189 -12.13 -4.41 -9.23
N VAL A 190 -12.10 -5.55 -9.94
CA VAL A 190 -12.65 -5.65 -11.30
C VAL A 190 -14.17 -5.43 -11.28
N THR A 191 -14.86 -6.01 -10.30
CA THR A 191 -16.31 -5.84 -10.12
C THR A 191 -16.66 -4.36 -9.86
N ALA A 192 -15.93 -3.70 -8.93
CA ALA A 192 -16.15 -2.29 -8.63
C ALA A 192 -15.92 -1.38 -9.87
N PHE A 193 -14.93 -1.70 -10.70
CA PHE A 193 -14.69 -0.96 -11.93
C PHE A 193 -15.78 -1.21 -12.98
N SER A 194 -16.23 -2.45 -13.13
CA SER A 194 -17.31 -2.83 -14.03
C SER A 194 -18.65 -2.15 -13.64
N ASP A 195 -18.97 -2.14 -12.35
CA ASP A 195 -20.17 -1.49 -11.83
C ASP A 195 -20.14 0.03 -12.07
N HIS A 196 -18.96 0.64 -12.00
CA HIS A 196 -18.79 2.04 -12.38
C HIS A 196 -19.08 2.28 -13.87
N LEU A 197 -18.51 1.46 -14.75
CA LEU A 197 -18.74 1.55 -16.19
C LEU A 197 -20.23 1.37 -16.53
N LEU A 198 -20.92 0.49 -15.82
CA LEU A 198 -22.36 0.26 -15.97
C LEU A 198 -23.22 1.32 -15.26
N LYS A 199 -22.59 2.38 -14.74
CA LYS A 199 -23.25 3.50 -14.01
C LYS A 199 -24.01 3.08 -12.76
N LYS A 200 -23.67 1.93 -12.17
CA LYS A 200 -24.29 1.43 -10.93
C LYS A 200 -23.72 2.11 -9.68
N THR A 201 -22.47 2.54 -9.74
CA THR A 201 -21.76 3.16 -8.61
C THR A 201 -20.87 4.31 -9.06
N LYS A 202 -20.54 5.23 -8.12
CA LYS A 202 -19.44 6.19 -8.31
C LYS A 202 -18.14 5.52 -7.92
N VAL A 203 -17.07 5.73 -8.69
CA VAL A 203 -15.73 5.31 -8.34
C VAL A 203 -15.07 6.40 -7.49
N ASP A 204 -14.49 5.99 -6.35
CA ASP A 204 -13.55 6.79 -5.58
C ASP A 204 -12.15 6.81 -6.24
#